data_38f28a9a1a972fca50f9e643fe4bd570
#
_entry.id   38f28a9a1a972fca50f9e643fe4bd570
#
_cell.length_a   1.000
_cell.length_b   1.000
_cell.length_c   1.000
_cell.angle_alpha   90.00
_cell.angle_beta   90.00
_cell.angle_gamma   90.00
#
_symmetry.space_group_name_H-M   'P 1'
#
loop_
_entity.id
_entity.type
_entity.pdbx_description
1 polymer ?
#
loop_
_entity_poly.entity_id
_entity_poly.type
_entity_poly.pdbx_seq_one_letter_code
_entity_poly.pdbx_strand_id
1 'polypeptide(L)'
;MTTAITPLSAIKEFLASPQKLLIDGKRVDAASGETFEVLDPSDNSVLTHVPKGNKEDIDRAVKAARNAFENGPWRKITVSERGKLLWKLADLIEQRTEEFAQLETLDNGKPLSIARAADVPLTVDHFRYYAGM
;
A
#
# COMPACT_ATOMS: atom_id res chain seq x y z
N MET A 1 0.29 29.42 -1.18
CA MET A 1 0.06 28.95 0.20
C MET A 1 -0.51 27.53 0.10
N THR A 2 0.28 26.53 0.49
CA THR A 2 -0.18 25.16 0.52
C THR A 2 -1.08 25.02 1.74
N THR A 3 -2.38 24.80 1.53
CA THR A 3 -3.31 24.57 2.63
C THR A 3 -2.99 23.22 3.23
N ALA A 4 -2.59 23.17 4.49
CA ALA A 4 -2.35 21.93 5.20
C ALA A 4 -3.59 21.03 5.12
N ILE A 5 -3.41 19.76 4.79
CA ILE A 5 -4.51 18.79 4.69
C ILE A 5 -4.94 18.42 6.12
N THR A 6 -6.25 18.40 6.35
CA THR A 6 -6.80 17.77 7.57
C THR A 6 -7.12 16.31 7.24
N PRO A 7 -6.29 15.34 7.69
CA PRO A 7 -6.50 13.94 7.35
C PRO A 7 -7.82 13.39 7.90
N LEU A 8 -8.43 12.47 7.16
CA LEU A 8 -9.58 11.68 7.62
C LEU A 8 -9.25 10.91 8.91
N SER A 9 -10.26 10.62 9.74
CA SER A 9 -10.08 9.85 10.99
C SER A 9 -9.42 8.50 10.73
N ALA A 10 -9.84 7.80 9.68
CA ALA A 10 -9.25 6.51 9.29
C ALA A 10 -7.74 6.60 8.99
N ILE A 11 -7.28 7.70 8.38
CA ILE A 11 -5.85 7.93 8.10
C ILE A 11 -5.10 8.22 9.40
N LYS A 12 -5.66 9.05 10.28
CA LYS A 12 -5.05 9.32 11.60
C LYS A 12 -4.87 8.04 12.41
N GLU A 13 -5.89 7.20 12.45
CA GLU A 13 -5.85 5.90 13.12
C GLU A 13 -4.82 4.96 12.48
N PHE A 14 -4.76 4.92 11.14
CA PHE A 14 -3.78 4.14 10.42
C PHE A 14 -2.35 4.60 10.75
N LEU A 15 -2.06 5.88 10.68
CA LEU A 15 -0.73 6.44 10.94
C LEU A 15 -0.31 6.29 12.41
N ALA A 16 -1.25 6.36 13.35
CA ALA A 16 -1.01 6.14 14.77
C ALA A 16 -0.82 4.66 15.15
N SER A 17 -1.25 3.73 14.27
CA SER A 17 -1.11 2.29 14.53
C SER A 17 0.33 1.82 14.26
N PRO A 18 0.85 0.80 15.02
CA PRO A 18 2.13 0.19 14.73
C PRO A 18 2.19 -0.37 13.31
N GLN A 19 3.10 0.15 12.48
CA GLN A 19 3.30 -0.36 11.13
C GLN A 19 4.11 -1.67 11.17
N LYS A 20 3.84 -2.57 10.24
CA LYS A 20 4.42 -3.92 10.19
C LYS A 20 4.83 -4.27 8.76
N LEU A 21 5.83 -5.12 8.62
CA LEU A 21 6.11 -5.79 7.34
C LEU A 21 4.96 -6.76 7.00
N LEU A 22 4.64 -6.92 5.73
CA LEU A 22 3.71 -7.95 5.26
C LEU A 22 4.51 -9.08 4.60
N ILE A 23 4.61 -10.21 5.29
CA ILE A 23 5.32 -11.40 4.80
C ILE A 23 4.42 -12.62 4.96
N ASP A 24 4.22 -13.39 3.89
CA ASP A 24 3.37 -14.59 3.85
C ASP A 24 1.93 -14.31 4.33
N GLY A 25 1.37 -13.17 3.94
CA GLY A 25 0.02 -12.73 4.34
C GLY A 25 -0.11 -12.32 5.81
N LYS A 26 1.00 -12.26 6.57
CA LYS A 26 1.02 -11.89 7.98
C LYS A 26 1.72 -10.56 8.21
N ARG A 27 1.20 -9.78 9.14
CA ARG A 27 1.84 -8.54 9.61
C ARG A 27 2.85 -8.89 10.70
N VAL A 28 4.14 -8.64 10.44
CA VAL A 28 5.26 -9.02 11.32
C VAL A 28 6.19 -7.83 11.57
N ASP A 29 6.87 -7.84 12.70
CA ASP A 29 7.93 -6.86 12.96
C ASP A 29 9.19 -7.19 12.15
N ALA A 30 10.06 -6.20 11.95
CA ALA A 30 11.39 -6.44 11.44
C ALA A 30 12.17 -7.36 12.38
N ALA A 31 13.01 -8.24 11.86
CA ALA A 31 13.78 -9.19 12.66
C ALA A 31 14.70 -8.49 13.68
N SER A 32 15.20 -7.29 13.35
CA SER A 32 15.98 -6.46 14.28
C SER A 32 15.13 -5.71 15.30
N GLY A 33 13.83 -5.57 15.09
CA GLY A 33 12.95 -4.66 15.83
C GLY A 33 13.18 -3.18 15.53
N GLU A 34 14.11 -2.82 14.62
CA GLU A 34 14.38 -1.44 14.26
C GLU A 34 13.25 -0.84 13.40
N THR A 35 13.04 0.46 13.58
CA THR A 35 12.11 1.27 12.79
C THR A 35 12.80 2.51 12.26
N PHE A 36 12.17 3.21 11.31
CA PHE A 36 12.57 4.54 10.88
C PHE A 36 11.35 5.43 10.68
N GLU A 37 11.56 6.74 10.74
CA GLU A 37 10.53 7.74 10.59
C GLU A 37 10.14 7.93 9.13
N VAL A 38 8.83 8.09 8.87
CA VAL A 38 8.28 8.59 7.62
C VAL A 38 7.86 10.03 7.86
N LEU A 39 8.38 10.95 7.05
CA LEU A 39 8.18 12.38 7.21
C LEU A 39 7.19 12.93 6.19
N ASP A 40 6.37 13.89 6.59
CA ASP A 40 5.62 14.73 5.67
C ASP A 40 6.60 15.69 4.96
N PRO A 41 6.76 15.63 3.64
CA PRO A 41 7.69 16.50 2.93
C PRO A 41 7.27 17.98 2.92
N SER A 42 6.06 18.31 3.32
CA SER A 42 5.56 19.68 3.35
C SER A 42 6.08 20.49 4.54
N ASP A 43 6.32 19.85 5.68
CA ASP A 43 6.72 20.50 6.93
C ASP A 43 7.77 19.71 7.75
N ASN A 44 8.20 18.54 7.26
CA ASN A 44 9.10 17.60 7.92
C ASN A 44 8.57 17.04 9.25
N SER A 45 7.27 17.08 9.50
CA SER A 45 6.70 16.43 10.66
C SER A 45 6.71 14.89 10.48
N VAL A 46 6.83 14.17 11.60
CA VAL A 46 6.79 12.71 11.57
C VAL A 46 5.36 12.23 11.38
N LEU A 47 5.10 11.53 10.29
CA LEU A 47 3.80 10.90 10.00
C LEU A 47 3.62 9.61 10.79
N THR A 48 4.62 8.75 10.76
CA THR A 48 4.59 7.44 11.42
C THR A 48 5.99 6.83 11.47
N HIS A 49 6.10 5.66 12.12
CA HIS A 49 7.32 4.84 12.11
C HIS A 49 7.03 3.53 11.38
N VAL A 50 7.93 3.12 10.50
CA VAL A 50 7.81 1.87 9.75
C VAL A 50 8.98 0.93 10.07
N PRO A 51 8.78 -0.40 9.99
CA PRO A 51 9.84 -1.36 10.27
C PRO A 51 11.02 -1.22 9.31
N LYS A 52 12.23 -1.22 9.84
CA LYS A 52 13.46 -1.24 9.05
C LYS A 52 13.85 -2.69 8.75
N GLY A 53 13.34 -3.21 7.63
CA GLY A 53 13.67 -4.57 7.18
C GLY A 53 15.16 -4.73 6.90
N ASN A 54 15.73 -5.86 7.32
CA ASN A 54 17.12 -6.24 7.09
C ASN A 54 17.22 -7.45 6.13
N LYS A 55 18.43 -7.99 5.98
CA LYS A 55 18.67 -9.14 5.10
C LYS A 55 17.82 -10.36 5.47
N GLU A 56 17.61 -10.62 6.75
CA GLU A 56 16.79 -11.75 7.23
C GLU A 56 15.32 -11.57 6.81
N ASP A 57 14.79 -10.36 6.91
CA ASP A 57 13.42 -10.04 6.47
C ASP A 57 13.25 -10.20 4.97
N ILE A 58 14.24 -9.75 4.19
CA ILE A 58 14.25 -9.94 2.73
C ILE A 58 14.30 -11.43 2.38
N ASP A 59 15.17 -12.21 3.04
CA ASP A 59 15.25 -13.65 2.81
C ASP A 59 13.92 -14.35 3.12
N ARG A 60 13.23 -13.97 4.21
CA ARG A 60 11.89 -14.49 4.54
C ARG A 60 10.84 -14.10 3.49
N ALA A 61 10.85 -12.84 3.07
CA ALA A 61 9.91 -12.34 2.06
C ALA A 61 10.10 -13.03 0.71
N VAL A 62 11.35 -13.20 0.26
CA VAL A 62 11.69 -13.90 -0.99
C VAL A 62 11.29 -15.37 -0.94
N LYS A 63 11.54 -16.06 0.18
CA LYS A 63 11.11 -17.46 0.35
C LYS A 63 9.58 -17.58 0.31
N ALA A 64 8.86 -16.68 0.97
CA ALA A 64 7.39 -16.65 0.95
C ALA A 64 6.86 -16.41 -0.47
N ALA A 65 7.42 -15.43 -1.19
CA ALA A 65 7.04 -15.13 -2.57
C ALA A 65 7.33 -16.31 -3.51
N ARG A 66 8.49 -16.96 -3.38
CA ARG A 66 8.85 -18.14 -4.17
C ARG A 66 7.88 -19.31 -3.91
N ASN A 67 7.58 -19.57 -2.63
CA ASN A 67 6.60 -20.60 -2.28
C ASN A 67 5.20 -20.27 -2.81
N ALA A 68 4.75 -19.03 -2.70
CA ALA A 68 3.46 -18.61 -3.26
C ALA A 68 3.42 -18.78 -4.79
N PHE A 69 4.51 -18.46 -5.49
CA PHE A 69 4.62 -18.64 -6.95
C PHE A 69 4.58 -20.12 -7.35
N GLU A 70 5.35 -20.98 -6.66
CA GLU A 70 5.50 -22.40 -7.03
C GLU A 70 4.32 -23.25 -6.56
N ASN A 71 3.79 -23.01 -5.37
CA ASN A 71 2.82 -23.88 -4.70
C ASN A 71 1.49 -23.18 -4.37
N GLY A 72 1.43 -21.85 -4.51
CA GLY A 72 0.28 -21.06 -4.10
C GLY A 72 -0.98 -21.27 -4.96
N PRO A 73 -2.13 -20.82 -4.46
CA PRO A 73 -3.42 -20.98 -5.13
C PRO A 73 -3.51 -20.21 -6.45
N TRP A 74 -2.80 -19.07 -6.57
CA TRP A 74 -2.81 -18.25 -7.80
C TRP A 74 -2.46 -19.04 -9.06
N ARG A 75 -1.56 -19.99 -8.96
CA ARG A 75 -1.16 -20.86 -10.07
C ARG A 75 -2.26 -21.83 -10.48
N LYS A 76 -3.17 -22.17 -9.57
CA LYS A 76 -4.21 -23.21 -9.76
C LYS A 76 -5.54 -22.67 -10.26
N ILE A 77 -5.79 -21.37 -10.09
CA ILE A 77 -7.00 -20.73 -10.54
C ILE A 77 -6.94 -20.36 -12.02
N THR A 78 -8.08 -20.28 -12.66
CA THR A 78 -8.22 -19.94 -14.08
C THR A 78 -7.84 -18.46 -14.34
N VAL A 79 -7.56 -18.13 -15.61
CA VAL A 79 -7.33 -16.73 -16.02
C VAL A 79 -8.52 -15.84 -15.67
N SER A 80 -9.76 -16.34 -15.90
CA SER A 80 -10.98 -15.61 -15.55
C SER A 80 -11.10 -15.33 -14.05
N GLU A 81 -10.74 -16.27 -13.20
CA GLU A 81 -10.75 -16.06 -11.74
C GLU A 81 -9.69 -15.04 -11.31
N ARG A 82 -8.50 -15.06 -11.91
CA ARG A 82 -7.47 -14.02 -11.68
C ARG A 82 -7.98 -12.64 -12.07
N GLY A 83 -8.60 -12.51 -13.25
CA GLY A 83 -9.20 -11.27 -13.71
C GLY A 83 -10.25 -10.74 -12.72
N LYS A 84 -11.14 -11.60 -12.20
CA LYS A 84 -12.13 -11.21 -11.19
C LYS A 84 -11.50 -10.70 -9.89
N LEU A 85 -10.38 -11.28 -9.46
CA LEU A 85 -9.66 -10.82 -8.27
C LEU A 85 -9.01 -9.44 -8.49
N LEU A 86 -8.41 -9.19 -9.67
CA LEU A 86 -7.86 -7.89 -10.03
C LEU A 86 -8.96 -6.83 -10.13
N TRP A 87 -10.10 -7.16 -10.72
CA TRP A 87 -11.25 -6.26 -10.78
C TRP A 87 -11.76 -5.90 -9.39
N LYS A 88 -11.94 -6.90 -8.52
CA LYS A 88 -12.34 -6.66 -7.13
C LYS A 88 -11.34 -5.77 -6.37
N LEU A 89 -10.04 -5.93 -6.62
CA LEU A 89 -9.03 -5.05 -6.05
C LEU A 89 -9.21 -3.60 -6.52
N ALA A 90 -9.45 -3.41 -7.83
CA ALA A 90 -9.75 -2.10 -8.39
C ALA A 90 -10.96 -1.44 -7.70
N ASP A 91 -12.05 -2.19 -7.52
CA ASP A 91 -13.26 -1.68 -6.85
C ASP A 91 -13.00 -1.28 -5.38
N LEU A 92 -12.17 -2.05 -4.66
CA LEU A 92 -11.78 -1.72 -3.29
C LEU A 92 -10.92 -0.45 -3.20
N ILE A 93 -10.03 -0.23 -4.17
CA ILE A 93 -9.22 0.99 -4.26
C ILE A 93 -10.12 2.18 -4.57
N GLU A 94 -11.01 2.05 -5.56
CA GLU A 94 -11.95 3.10 -5.97
C GLU A 94 -12.86 3.54 -4.82
N GLN A 95 -13.39 2.59 -4.03
CA GLN A 95 -14.21 2.88 -2.84
C GLN A 95 -13.47 3.67 -1.77
N ARG A 96 -12.14 3.62 -1.76
CA ARG A 96 -11.26 4.30 -0.81
C ARG A 96 -10.42 5.40 -1.45
N THR A 97 -10.87 5.96 -2.56
CA THR A 97 -10.13 6.98 -3.33
C THR A 97 -9.62 8.11 -2.45
N GLU A 98 -10.44 8.63 -1.55
CA GLU A 98 -10.05 9.75 -0.69
C GLU A 98 -8.95 9.37 0.32
N GLU A 99 -9.01 8.15 0.89
CA GLU A 99 -7.98 7.65 1.81
C GLU A 99 -6.62 7.52 1.08
N PHE A 100 -6.62 6.89 -0.10
CA PHE A 100 -5.41 6.73 -0.90
C PHE A 100 -4.84 8.07 -1.36
N ALA A 101 -5.69 8.98 -1.84
CA ALA A 101 -5.23 10.29 -2.29
C ALA A 101 -4.61 11.12 -1.17
N GLN A 102 -5.17 11.09 0.03
CA GLN A 102 -4.62 11.79 1.18
C GLN A 102 -3.30 11.16 1.66
N LEU A 103 -3.21 9.83 1.72
CA LEU A 103 -1.95 9.13 2.08
C LEU A 103 -0.85 9.45 1.07
N GLU A 104 -1.14 9.38 -0.23
CA GLU A 104 -0.22 9.75 -1.30
C GLU A 104 0.30 11.19 -1.14
N THR A 105 -0.60 12.12 -0.82
CA THR A 105 -0.21 13.52 -0.62
C THR A 105 0.66 13.70 0.61
N LEU A 106 0.32 13.07 1.73
CA LEU A 106 1.09 13.16 2.97
C LEU A 106 2.49 12.54 2.83
N ASP A 107 2.60 11.43 2.08
CA ASP A 107 3.86 10.69 1.95
C ASP A 107 4.84 11.34 0.95
N ASN A 108 4.35 11.84 -0.19
CA ASN A 108 5.22 12.33 -1.26
C ASN A 108 5.10 13.83 -1.56
N GLY A 109 4.19 14.56 -0.91
CA GLY A 109 4.00 15.99 -1.09
C GLY A 109 3.24 16.39 -2.36
N LYS A 110 2.67 15.45 -3.11
CA LYS A 110 1.87 15.75 -4.31
C LYS A 110 0.59 16.49 -3.94
N PRO A 111 0.12 17.47 -4.75
CA PRO A 111 -1.17 18.11 -4.51
C PRO A 111 -2.32 17.11 -4.43
N LEU A 112 -3.14 17.19 -3.38
CA LEU A 112 -4.28 16.30 -3.15
C LEU A 112 -5.25 16.24 -4.34
N SER A 113 -5.46 17.39 -5.01
CA SER A 113 -6.31 17.44 -6.21
C SER A 113 -5.80 16.56 -7.34
N ILE A 114 -4.49 16.43 -7.51
CA ILE A 114 -3.87 15.58 -8.53
C ILE A 114 -3.94 14.12 -8.12
N ALA A 115 -3.57 13.80 -6.88
CA ALA A 115 -3.67 12.43 -6.38
C ALA A 115 -5.10 11.88 -6.51
N ARG A 116 -6.11 12.70 -6.17
CA ARG A 116 -7.53 12.35 -6.27
C ARG A 116 -8.04 12.23 -7.71
N ALA A 117 -7.64 13.12 -8.61
CA ALA A 117 -8.17 13.19 -9.96
C ALA A 117 -7.41 12.33 -10.98
N ALA A 118 -6.16 11.97 -10.70
CA ALA A 118 -5.30 11.24 -11.62
C ALA A 118 -4.74 9.95 -11.03
N ASP A 119 -3.96 10.00 -9.92
CA ASP A 119 -3.17 8.85 -9.50
C ASP A 119 -4.03 7.66 -9.07
N VAL A 120 -5.04 7.91 -8.22
CA VAL A 120 -5.93 6.83 -7.76
C VAL A 120 -6.80 6.30 -8.89
N PRO A 121 -7.47 7.14 -9.72
CA PRO A 121 -8.22 6.66 -10.88
C PRO A 121 -7.36 5.88 -11.89
N LEU A 122 -6.16 6.36 -12.22
CA LEU A 122 -5.23 5.64 -13.09
C LEU A 122 -4.82 4.28 -12.52
N THR A 123 -4.60 4.20 -11.21
CA THR A 123 -4.33 2.92 -10.54
C THR A 123 -5.48 1.94 -10.70
N VAL A 124 -6.72 2.40 -10.49
CA VAL A 124 -7.95 1.60 -10.70
C VAL A 124 -8.04 1.11 -12.13
N ASP A 125 -7.84 2.01 -13.11
CA ASP A 125 -7.91 1.70 -14.53
C ASP A 125 -6.85 0.67 -14.95
N HIS A 126 -5.64 0.76 -14.42
CA HIS A 126 -4.58 -0.24 -14.68
C HIS A 126 -4.98 -1.63 -14.19
N PHE A 127 -5.50 -1.75 -12.98
CA PHE A 127 -5.98 -3.06 -12.49
C PHE A 127 -7.13 -3.60 -13.34
N ARG A 128 -8.08 -2.77 -13.77
CA ARG A 128 -9.19 -3.18 -14.65
C ARG A 128 -8.69 -3.58 -16.04
N TYR A 129 -7.74 -2.84 -16.59
CA TYR A 129 -7.12 -3.16 -17.88
C TYR A 129 -6.48 -4.56 -17.85
N TYR A 130 -5.60 -4.81 -16.88
CA TYR A 130 -4.94 -6.11 -16.75
C TYR A 130 -5.87 -7.25 -16.29
N ALA A 131 -7.00 -6.94 -15.68
CA ALA A 131 -8.02 -7.95 -15.38
C ALA A 131 -8.68 -8.51 -16.65
N GLY A 132 -8.68 -7.76 -17.75
CA GLY A 132 -9.23 -8.17 -19.03
C GLY A 132 -8.23 -8.85 -19.99
N MET A 133 -6.97 -8.85 -19.64
CA MET A 133 -5.90 -9.51 -20.45
C MET A 133 -5.67 -10.95 -20.01
#